data_6ba73a39fb6581489b2dea1e8920420c
#
_entry.id   6ba73a39fb6581489b2dea1e8920420c
#
_cell.length_a   1.000
_cell.length_b   1.000
_cell.length_c   1.000
_cell.angle_alpha   90.00
_cell.angle_beta   90.00
_cell.angle_gamma   90.00
#
_symmetry.space_group_name_H-M   'P 1'
#
loop_
_entity.id
_entity.type
_entity.pdbx_description
1 polymer ?
#
loop_
_entity_poly.entity_id
_entity_poly.type
_entity_poly.pdbx_seq_one_letter_code
_entity_poly.pdbx_strand_id
1 'polypeptide(L)' 'MIMSKKRSIKVYGQSGYKYRETPTIMLKGMWLKKAGFDVGDYISVTCEDGKIVIAQDAERAAVKVAEAEF' A
#
# COMPACT_ATOMS: atom_id res chain seq x y z
N MET A 1 5.11 -19.08 11.13
CA MET A 1 4.81 -18.22 12.27
C MET A 1 4.24 -16.89 11.86
N ILE A 2 3.14 -16.55 12.41
CA ILE A 2 2.48 -15.34 12.04
C ILE A 2 2.80 -14.23 13.00
N MET A 3 3.26 -13.13 12.46
CA MET A 3 3.55 -11.95 13.24
C MET A 3 2.42 -10.97 13.03
N SER A 4 1.57 -10.91 14.00
CA SER A 4 0.43 -10.02 13.92
C SER A 4 0.67 -8.83 14.81
N LYS A 5 1.16 -7.76 14.23
CA LYS A 5 1.42 -6.54 14.98
C LYS A 5 0.51 -5.45 14.47
N LYS A 6 -0.11 -4.80 15.44
CA LYS A 6 -1.00 -3.71 15.14
C LYS A 6 -0.25 -2.40 15.27
N ARG A 7 -0.45 -1.52 14.31
CA ARG A 7 0.14 -0.20 14.37
C ARG A 7 -0.97 0.82 14.26
N SER A 8 -0.86 1.86 15.06
CA SER A 8 -1.79 2.96 14.97
C SER A 8 -1.16 4.04 14.12
N ILE A 9 -1.83 4.37 13.04
CA ILE A 9 -1.34 5.36 12.10
C ILE A 9 -2.43 6.39 11.91
N LYS A 10 -2.02 7.64 11.94
CA LYS A 10 -2.99 8.72 11.84
C LYS A 10 -3.19 9.11 10.39
N VAL A 11 -4.44 9.31 10.02
CA VAL A 11 -4.76 9.88 8.73
C VAL A 11 -4.49 11.38 8.82
N TYR A 12 -3.72 11.89 7.89
CA TYR A 12 -3.43 13.32 7.90
C TYR A 12 -3.85 13.92 6.57
N GLY A 13 -3.85 15.23 6.53
CA GLY A 13 -4.27 15.94 5.35
C GLY A 13 -3.09 16.39 4.53
N GLN A 14 -3.25 16.36 3.24
CA GLN A 14 -2.23 16.81 2.32
C GLN A 14 -2.89 17.69 1.29
N SER A 15 -2.20 18.73 0.85
CA SER A 15 -2.73 19.62 -0.16
C SER A 15 -2.99 18.84 -1.43
N GLY A 16 -4.23 18.90 -1.88
CA GLY A 16 -4.60 18.23 -3.08
C GLY A 16 -5.00 19.23 -4.15
N TYR A 17 -5.77 18.73 -5.09
CA TYR A 17 -6.23 19.52 -6.20
C TYR A 17 -7.08 20.70 -5.70
N LYS A 18 -6.81 21.88 -6.20
CA LYS A 18 -7.53 23.11 -5.85
C LYS A 18 -7.44 23.43 -4.36
N TYR A 19 -6.30 23.16 -3.77
CA TYR A 19 -6.02 23.48 -2.37
C TYR A 19 -6.93 22.77 -1.38
N ARG A 20 -7.57 21.73 -1.81
CA ARG A 20 -8.37 20.93 -0.90
C ARG A 20 -7.48 19.97 -0.14
N GLU A 21 -7.77 19.85 1.13
CA GLU A 21 -7.05 18.91 1.96
C GLU A 21 -7.54 17.51 1.66
N THR A 22 -6.60 16.64 1.32
CA THR A 22 -6.94 15.29 0.93
C THR A 22 -6.49 14.32 2.01
N PRO A 23 -7.36 13.42 2.47
CA PRO A 23 -6.96 12.44 3.49
C PRO A 23 -5.84 11.57 2.94
N THR A 24 -4.81 11.40 3.75
CA THR A 24 -3.63 10.67 3.32
C THR A 24 -3.19 9.71 4.41
N ILE A 25 -2.84 8.51 4.01
CA ILE A 25 -2.28 7.51 4.90
C ILE A 25 -0.92 7.14 4.35
N MET A 26 0.09 7.26 5.20
CA MET A 26 1.44 6.90 4.78
C MET A 26 1.89 5.65 5.52
N LEU A 27 2.28 4.66 4.76
CA LEU A 27 2.83 3.42 5.27
C LEU A 27 4.30 3.39 4.91
N LYS A 28 5.14 3.46 5.91
CA LYS A 28 6.57 3.56 5.68
C LYS A 28 7.33 2.90 6.82
N GLY A 29 8.33 2.15 6.47
CA GLY A 29 9.17 1.54 7.48
C GLY A 29 9.64 0.16 7.08
N MET A 30 10.66 -0.31 7.77
CA MET A 30 11.19 -1.64 7.50
C MET A 30 10.20 -2.73 7.83
N TRP A 31 9.20 -2.41 8.63
CA TRP A 31 8.19 -3.39 8.97
C TRP A 31 7.38 -3.82 7.74
N LEU A 32 7.36 -2.96 6.72
CA LEU A 32 6.70 -3.33 5.46
C LEU A 32 7.45 -4.48 4.79
N LYS A 33 8.77 -4.41 4.81
CA LYS A 33 9.57 -5.46 4.23
C LYS A 33 9.41 -6.76 4.98
N LYS A 34 9.33 -6.67 6.30
CA LYS A 34 9.12 -7.86 7.13
C LYS A 34 7.76 -8.49 6.87
N ALA A 35 6.80 -7.68 6.46
CA ALA A 35 5.47 -8.18 6.14
C ALA A 35 5.39 -8.72 4.72
N GLY A 36 6.47 -8.65 3.97
CA GLY A 36 6.49 -9.20 2.63
C GLY A 36 6.35 -8.20 1.51
N PHE A 37 6.44 -6.91 1.83
CA PHE A 37 6.32 -5.85 0.82
C PHE A 37 7.68 -5.21 0.60
N ASP A 38 8.17 -5.28 -0.60
CA ASP A 38 9.47 -4.74 -0.92
C ASP A 38 9.34 -3.62 -1.94
N VAL A 39 10.43 -2.89 -2.09
CA VAL A 39 10.46 -1.82 -3.06
C VAL A 39 10.28 -2.39 -4.45
N GLY A 40 9.38 -1.78 -5.20
CA GLY A 40 9.10 -2.24 -6.54
C GLY A 40 7.93 -3.19 -6.64
N ASP A 41 7.44 -3.67 -5.52
CA ASP A 41 6.31 -4.58 -5.52
C ASP A 41 5.03 -3.84 -5.88
N TYR A 42 4.14 -4.55 -6.54
CA TYR A 42 2.81 -4.03 -6.79
C TYR A 42 1.87 -4.55 -5.73
N ILE A 43 0.95 -3.71 -5.34
CA ILE A 43 -0.02 -4.07 -4.33
C ILE A 43 -1.42 -3.77 -4.84
N SER A 44 -2.37 -4.49 -4.32
CA SER A 44 -3.76 -4.19 -4.57
C SER A 44 -4.36 -3.58 -3.32
N VAL A 45 -5.19 -2.57 -3.52
CA VAL A 45 -5.83 -1.87 -2.41
C VAL A 45 -7.32 -2.00 -2.58
N THR A 46 -7.95 -2.66 -1.64
CA THR A 46 -9.40 -2.84 -1.66
C THR A 46 -10.02 -1.92 -0.63
N CYS A 47 -10.94 -1.08 -1.08
CA CYS A 47 -11.58 -0.10 -0.21
C CYS A 47 -12.98 -0.54 0.14
N GLU A 48 -13.23 -0.59 1.44
CA GLU A 48 -14.56 -0.89 1.96
C GLU A 48 -14.88 0.16 3.01
N ASP A 49 -16.12 0.18 3.42
CA ASP A 49 -16.55 1.16 4.39
C ASP A 49 -15.79 0.97 5.70
N GLY A 50 -14.96 1.96 6.03
CA GLY A 50 -14.17 1.94 7.24
C GLY A 50 -13.02 0.95 7.23
N LYS A 51 -12.68 0.41 6.04
CA LYS A 51 -11.65 -0.62 5.98
C LYS A 51 -10.93 -0.57 4.66
N ILE A 52 -9.62 -0.71 4.71
CA ILE A 52 -8.80 -0.81 3.51
C ILE A 52 -7.92 -2.02 3.65
N VAL A 53 -7.94 -2.88 2.65
CA VAL A 53 -7.12 -4.08 2.64
C VAL A 53 -6.03 -3.93 1.60
N ILE A 54 -4.80 -4.09 2.02
CA ILE A 54 -3.64 -4.01 1.14
C ILE A 54 -2.99 -5.38 1.08
N ALA A 55 -2.82 -5.88 -0.13
CA ALA A 55 -2.25 -7.19 -0.32
C ALA A 55 -1.30 -7.17 -1.50
N GLN A 56 -0.44 -8.15 -1.55
CA GLN A 56 0.43 -8.32 -2.71
C GLN A 56 -0.43 -8.55 -3.94
N ASP A 57 -0.08 -7.90 -5.02
CA ASP A 57 -0.80 -8.07 -6.28
C ASP A 57 -0.08 -9.13 -7.09
N ALA A 58 -0.45 -10.38 -6.87
CA ALA A 58 0.22 -11.49 -7.53
C ALA A 58 0.01 -11.46 -9.03
N GLU A 59 -1.17 -11.03 -9.46
CA GLU A 59 -1.45 -10.92 -10.89
C GLU A 59 -0.57 -9.87 -11.53
N ARG A 60 -0.45 -8.73 -10.88
CA ARG A 60 0.37 -7.66 -11.40
C ARG A 60 1.84 -8.05 -11.40
N ALA A 61 2.25 -8.80 -10.39
CA ALA A 61 3.63 -9.24 -10.29
C ALA A 61 3.96 -10.17 -11.45
N ALA A 62 3.03 -11.02 -11.83
CA ALA A 62 3.24 -11.93 -12.96
C ALA A 62 3.26 -11.17 -14.28
N VAL A 63 2.37 -10.19 -14.42
CA VAL A 63 2.31 -9.39 -15.63
C VAL A 63 3.51 -8.47 -15.75
N LYS A 64 4.07 -8.12 -14.62
CA LYS A 64 5.19 -7.21 -14.58
C LYS A 64 6.34 -7.67 -15.47
N VAL A 65 6.56 -8.96 -15.53
CA VAL A 65 7.64 -9.49 -16.35
C VAL A 65 7.39 -9.16 -17.83
N ALA A 66 6.16 -9.34 -18.27
CA ALA A 66 5.82 -9.01 -19.65
C ALA A 66 5.93 -7.52 -19.91
N GLU A 67 5.54 -6.72 -18.93
CA GLU A 67 5.62 -5.28 -19.10
C GLU A 67 7.06 -4.81 -19.22
N ALA A 68 7.97 -5.50 -18.57
CA ALA A 68 9.36 -5.12 -18.62
C ALA A 68 9.95 -5.26 -20.00
N GLU A 69 9.24 -5.93 -20.87
CA GLU A 69 9.71 -6.13 -22.23
C GLU A 69 9.35 -4.99 -23.17
N PHE A 70 8.55 -4.09 -22.73
CA PHE A 70 8.13 -2.96 -23.58
C PHE A 70 9.23 -1.92 -23.76
#